data_3923de94aa51df1e86b2fb137df2fed7
#
_entry.id   3923de94aa51df1e86b2fb137df2fed7
#
_cell.length_a   1.000
_cell.length_b   1.000
_cell.length_c   1.000
_cell.angle_alpha   90.00
_cell.angle_beta   90.00
_cell.angle_gamma   90.00
#
_symmetry.space_group_name_H-M   'P 1'
#
loop_
_entity.id
_entity.type
_entity.pdbx_description
1 polymer ?
#
loop_
_entity_poly.entity_id
_entity_poly.type
_entity_poly.pdbx_seq_one_letter_code
_entity_poly.pdbx_strand_id
1 'polypeptide(L)'
;MDRLPGQKARVTAAIDKVQSSMQQAAEAAAFNQRIRLSLDSLPVAVTVSNAQAQLVHATPAAKELLKLFGGGSFDTEKFYGNKLSSLFKDPAHISRFDQAVKSGETVEMEVSGHQLRLLARPVRDSQGTPVGRITQWLDRTSEIASERELDDMVEAATQGDFSRRLGLAGKTGFFGKISAGMNQLVETSEQGLSDVARVLSALSQGDLTQRITRDYAGLFANVKDSVNATNEALSKVIGEVRSASDALTNAAGQVNATAQSLSQSASEQAASVEQTSSSVNLMSASINQNSDNARVTDSMATKASKEAQEGGSAVSQTVTAMKQIAAKIGIVDDIAYQTNLLALNAAIEAARAGEHGKGFAVVAAEVRKLAERSQEAAKEIGELAGSSVTTAERAGKLLDEIVPSIQKTSELVQEIAAASSEQSESVTQIGGAMGQLSKATQQNASASEELAATSEELATQADQLQRSIGFFNTGETRLLARGRHEPPTPERRGAGGRPQRASIPALTAAPVRGGGNFRPY
;
A
#
# COMPACT_ATOMS: atom_id res chain seq x y z
N MET A 1 146.22 -36.43 22.65
CA MET A 1 145.69 -35.21 21.98
C MET A 1 144.24 -34.99 22.41
N ASP A 2 144.11 -34.31 23.46
CA ASP A 2 142.84 -34.08 24.08
C ASP A 2 142.13 -32.90 23.42
N ARG A 3 141.09 -33.19 22.73
CA ARG A 3 140.22 -32.15 22.22
C ARG A 3 139.27 -31.70 23.38
N LEU A 4 139.43 -30.52 23.70
CA LEU A 4 138.73 -29.78 24.76
C LEU A 4 137.21 -30.11 24.85
N PRO A 5 136.70 -30.46 26.05
CA PRO A 5 135.32 -30.83 26.29
C PRO A 5 134.30 -29.67 25.99
N GLY A 6 134.77 -28.44 25.94
CA GLY A 6 133.92 -27.26 25.77
C GLY A 6 133.42 -26.99 24.36
N GLN A 7 134.10 -27.52 23.33
CA GLN A 7 133.67 -27.33 21.94
C GLN A 7 132.40 -28.19 21.54
N LYS A 8 132.37 -29.47 22.06
CA LYS A 8 131.19 -30.34 21.84
C LYS A 8 129.91 -29.75 22.54
N ALA A 9 130.09 -29.28 23.79
CA ALA A 9 128.97 -28.70 24.49
C ALA A 9 128.46 -27.42 23.82
N ARG A 10 129.38 -26.60 23.26
CA ARG A 10 128.93 -25.38 22.48
C ARG A 10 128.22 -25.69 21.22
N VAL A 11 128.68 -26.75 20.47
CA VAL A 11 128.05 -27.21 19.22
C VAL A 11 126.70 -27.84 19.50
N THR A 12 126.58 -28.65 20.58
CA THR A 12 125.33 -29.25 21.01
C THR A 12 124.34 -28.18 21.46
N ALA A 13 124.78 -27.22 22.26
CA ALA A 13 123.91 -26.07 22.72
C ALA A 13 123.47 -25.17 21.50
N ALA A 14 124.38 -24.99 20.51
CA ALA A 14 123.98 -24.26 19.28
C ALA A 14 122.98 -25.06 18.41
N ILE A 15 123.18 -26.38 18.33
CA ILE A 15 122.21 -27.27 17.65
C ILE A 15 120.88 -27.27 18.37
N ASP A 16 120.85 -27.43 19.70
CA ASP A 16 119.63 -27.40 20.49
C ASP A 16 118.88 -26.05 20.34
N LYS A 17 119.66 -24.94 20.28
CA LYS A 17 119.03 -23.60 20.08
C LYS A 17 118.49 -23.45 18.68
N VAL A 18 119.16 -23.97 17.65
CA VAL A 18 118.64 -23.96 16.30
C VAL A 18 117.41 -24.88 16.16
N GLN A 19 117.50 -26.08 16.84
CA GLN A 19 116.37 -27.02 16.79
C GLN A 19 115.16 -26.49 17.54
N SER A 20 115.37 -25.88 18.70
CA SER A 20 114.27 -25.17 19.47
C SER A 20 113.71 -24.00 18.67
N SER A 21 114.57 -23.20 18.01
CA SER A 21 114.16 -22.12 17.14
C SER A 21 113.37 -22.61 15.90
N MET A 22 113.81 -23.72 15.30
CA MET A 22 113.08 -24.34 14.21
C MET A 22 111.75 -24.94 14.65
N GLN A 23 111.72 -25.55 15.83
CA GLN A 23 110.48 -26.10 16.40
C GLN A 23 109.49 -24.97 16.77
N GLN A 24 109.95 -23.90 17.36
CA GLN A 24 109.08 -22.71 17.61
C GLN A 24 108.61 -22.08 16.34
N ALA A 25 109.50 -22.03 15.28
CA ALA A 25 109.06 -21.51 13.99
C ALA A 25 108.07 -22.45 13.32
N ALA A 26 108.22 -23.77 13.44
CA ALA A 26 107.28 -24.76 12.91
C ALA A 26 105.92 -24.70 13.68
N GLU A 27 105.96 -24.58 15.01
CA GLU A 27 104.75 -24.42 15.81
C GLU A 27 104.03 -23.12 15.48
N ALA A 28 104.71 -21.99 15.36
CA ALA A 28 104.17 -20.71 14.95
C ALA A 28 103.57 -20.77 13.52
N ALA A 29 104.29 -21.46 12.56
CA ALA A 29 103.81 -21.67 11.23
C ALA A 29 102.52 -22.53 11.23
N ALA A 30 102.50 -23.61 12.03
CA ALA A 30 101.29 -24.46 12.16
C ALA A 30 100.14 -23.74 12.81
N PHE A 31 100.39 -22.85 13.80
CA PHE A 31 99.39 -21.99 14.42
C PHE A 31 98.86 -20.98 13.39
N ASN A 32 99.70 -20.27 12.67
CA ASN A 32 99.30 -19.33 11.64
C ASN A 32 98.48 -20.01 10.52
N GLN A 33 98.87 -21.21 10.11
CA GLN A 33 98.13 -21.99 9.12
C GLN A 33 96.75 -22.34 9.67
N ARG A 34 96.58 -22.71 10.95
CA ARG A 34 95.28 -22.97 11.56
C ARG A 34 94.42 -21.73 11.61
N ILE A 35 94.96 -20.57 11.95
CA ILE A 35 94.24 -19.29 11.95
C ILE A 35 93.77 -18.97 10.53
N ARG A 36 94.59 -19.10 9.54
CA ARG A 36 94.22 -18.89 8.09
C ARG A 36 93.07 -19.82 7.71
N LEU A 37 93.20 -21.11 7.94
CA LEU A 37 92.17 -22.09 7.65
C LEU A 37 90.89 -21.84 8.37
N SER A 38 90.94 -21.35 9.65
CA SER A 38 89.75 -20.95 10.41
C SER A 38 89.08 -19.73 9.81
N LEU A 39 89.84 -18.74 9.38
CA LEU A 39 89.33 -17.58 8.66
C LEU A 39 88.69 -17.97 7.32
N ASP A 40 89.38 -18.87 6.58
CA ASP A 40 88.87 -19.34 5.27
C ASP A 40 87.61 -20.20 5.35
N SER A 41 87.34 -20.81 6.54
CA SER A 41 86.14 -21.58 6.78
C SER A 41 84.92 -20.69 7.12
N LEU A 42 85.12 -19.38 7.38
CA LEU A 42 84.04 -18.47 7.65
C LEU A 42 83.27 -18.12 6.37
N PRO A 43 81.94 -18.18 6.39
CA PRO A 43 81.10 -17.80 5.24
C PRO A 43 80.98 -16.27 5.11
N VAL A 44 81.95 -15.53 5.65
CA VAL A 44 81.92 -14.05 5.72
C VAL A 44 83.09 -13.52 4.90
N ALA A 45 82.83 -12.51 4.10
CA ALA A 45 83.83 -11.81 3.35
C ALA A 45 84.67 -10.93 4.27
N VAL A 46 85.89 -11.40 4.57
CA VAL A 46 86.84 -10.69 5.46
C VAL A 46 88.18 -10.54 4.72
N THR A 47 88.76 -9.34 4.80
CA THR A 47 90.13 -9.07 4.31
C THR A 47 90.97 -8.63 5.53
N VAL A 48 92.26 -9.09 5.51
CA VAL A 48 93.27 -8.68 6.48
C VAL A 48 94.31 -7.90 5.76
N SER A 49 94.73 -6.74 6.29
CA SER A 49 95.80 -5.93 5.74
C SER A 49 96.87 -5.64 6.80
N ASN A 50 98.10 -5.40 6.39
CA ASN A 50 99.20 -5.00 7.26
C ASN A 50 99.12 -3.53 7.71
N ALA A 51 100.12 -3.08 8.46
CA ALA A 51 100.18 -1.67 8.97
C ALA A 51 100.29 -0.64 7.81
N GLN A 52 100.73 -1.04 6.64
CA GLN A 52 100.80 -0.21 5.43
C GLN A 52 99.50 -0.26 4.59
N ALA A 53 98.51 -0.88 5.12
CA ALA A 53 97.18 -1.06 4.49
C ALA A 53 97.22 -1.99 3.23
N GLN A 54 98.26 -2.79 3.05
CA GLN A 54 98.37 -3.74 1.96
C GLN A 54 97.64 -5.05 2.33
N LEU A 55 96.93 -5.64 1.36
CA LEU A 55 96.20 -6.89 1.53
C LEU A 55 97.14 -8.03 1.83
N VAL A 56 96.94 -8.75 2.94
CA VAL A 56 97.72 -9.90 3.38
C VAL A 56 96.91 -11.19 3.28
N HIS A 57 95.63 -11.11 3.56
CA HIS A 57 94.74 -12.26 3.45
C HIS A 57 93.36 -11.85 3.05
N ALA A 58 92.65 -12.66 2.29
CA ALA A 58 91.22 -12.53 1.93
C ALA A 58 90.57 -13.91 2.06
N THR A 59 89.48 -14.02 2.78
CA THR A 59 88.66 -15.23 2.86
C THR A 59 88.08 -15.59 1.46
N PRO A 60 87.74 -16.84 1.19
CA PRO A 60 87.09 -17.21 -0.07
C PRO A 60 85.89 -16.35 -0.43
N ALA A 61 85.05 -16.08 0.53
CA ALA A 61 83.89 -15.16 0.36
C ALA A 61 84.29 -13.74 -0.03
N ALA A 62 85.41 -13.21 0.57
CA ALA A 62 85.98 -11.91 0.21
C ALA A 62 86.52 -11.90 -1.19
N LYS A 63 87.20 -12.98 -1.64
CA LYS A 63 87.78 -13.09 -2.98
C LYS A 63 86.62 -12.99 -4.02
N GLU A 64 85.51 -13.71 -3.79
CA GLU A 64 84.39 -13.67 -4.71
C GLU A 64 83.73 -12.24 -4.73
N LEU A 65 83.60 -11.65 -3.60
CA LEU A 65 83.05 -10.29 -3.50
C LEU A 65 83.95 -9.24 -4.17
N LEU A 66 85.32 -9.34 -3.96
CA LEU A 66 86.28 -8.42 -4.55
C LEU A 66 86.36 -8.57 -6.10
N LYS A 67 86.08 -9.76 -6.63
CA LYS A 67 85.94 -9.96 -8.09
C LYS A 67 84.77 -9.14 -8.66
N LEU A 68 83.65 -9.02 -7.94
CA LEU A 68 82.53 -8.21 -8.39
C LEU A 68 82.88 -6.71 -8.50
N PHE A 69 83.75 -6.21 -7.61
CA PHE A 69 84.12 -4.78 -7.58
C PHE A 69 85.27 -4.46 -8.54
N GLY A 70 86.18 -5.37 -8.71
CA GLY A 70 87.36 -5.22 -9.58
C GLY A 70 87.05 -5.43 -11.07
N GLY A 71 85.82 -5.86 -11.39
CA GLY A 71 85.49 -6.38 -12.72
C GLY A 71 85.86 -7.87 -12.90
N GLY A 72 85.14 -8.56 -13.78
CA GLY A 72 85.22 -10.03 -13.93
C GLY A 72 86.63 -10.61 -14.21
N SER A 73 87.62 -9.79 -14.49
CA SER A 73 89.02 -10.16 -14.68
C SER A 73 89.94 -9.89 -13.46
N PHE A 74 89.35 -9.43 -12.32
CA PHE A 74 90.11 -9.11 -11.13
C PHE A 74 90.63 -10.39 -10.47
N ASP A 75 91.95 -10.47 -10.34
CA ASP A 75 92.68 -11.59 -9.72
C ASP A 75 93.14 -11.17 -8.31
N THR A 76 92.47 -11.67 -7.27
CA THR A 76 92.85 -11.39 -5.88
C THR A 76 94.24 -11.88 -5.53
N GLU A 77 94.75 -12.97 -6.13
CA GLU A 77 96.08 -13.51 -5.84
C GLU A 77 97.15 -12.54 -6.28
N LYS A 78 96.94 -11.85 -7.41
CA LYS A 78 97.86 -10.80 -7.91
C LYS A 78 97.70 -9.47 -7.14
N PHE A 79 96.68 -9.33 -6.40
CA PHE A 79 96.38 -8.11 -5.65
C PHE A 79 97.02 -8.08 -4.22
N TYR A 80 97.45 -9.24 -3.71
CA TYR A 80 98.15 -9.27 -2.42
C TYR A 80 99.40 -8.34 -2.46
N GLY A 81 99.57 -7.59 -1.34
CA GLY A 81 100.62 -6.59 -1.22
C GLY A 81 100.24 -5.19 -1.73
N ASN A 82 99.07 -5.07 -2.36
CA ASN A 82 98.53 -3.77 -2.80
C ASN A 82 97.58 -3.20 -1.74
N LYS A 83 97.33 -1.89 -1.75
CA LYS A 83 96.41 -1.27 -0.86
C LYS A 83 94.97 -1.55 -1.29
N LEU A 84 94.09 -1.93 -0.33
CA LEU A 84 92.72 -2.21 -0.62
C LEU A 84 91.94 -0.96 -1.17
N SER A 85 92.36 0.23 -0.80
CA SER A 85 91.74 1.48 -1.32
C SER A 85 91.98 1.63 -2.87
N SER A 86 93.01 1.02 -3.42
CA SER A 86 93.22 1.05 -4.87
C SER A 86 92.30 0.21 -5.70
N LEU A 87 91.39 -0.52 -5.05
CA LEU A 87 90.30 -1.23 -5.73
C LEU A 87 89.18 -0.24 -6.20
N PHE A 88 89.10 0.91 -5.56
CA PHE A 88 88.13 1.89 -5.92
C PHE A 88 88.62 2.84 -6.99
N LYS A 89 87.82 3.04 -8.03
CA LYS A 89 88.16 3.99 -9.12
C LYS A 89 87.78 5.42 -8.76
N ASP A 90 86.83 5.59 -7.90
CA ASP A 90 86.34 6.91 -7.49
C ASP A 90 87.20 7.44 -6.32
N PRO A 91 87.79 8.62 -6.38
CA PRO A 91 88.57 9.23 -5.31
C PRO A 91 87.71 9.48 -4.02
N ALA A 92 86.38 9.71 -4.17
CA ALA A 92 85.47 9.86 -3.04
C ALA A 92 85.33 8.54 -2.26
N HIS A 93 85.25 7.42 -2.95
CA HIS A 93 85.23 6.08 -2.34
C HIS A 93 86.55 5.73 -1.66
N ILE A 94 87.66 6.10 -2.29
CA ILE A 94 89.02 5.91 -1.70
C ILE A 94 89.09 6.70 -0.38
N SER A 95 88.68 7.98 -0.38
CA SER A 95 88.73 8.86 0.81
C SER A 95 87.86 8.33 1.94
N ARG A 96 86.57 7.94 1.63
CA ARG A 96 85.63 7.37 2.58
C ARG A 96 86.12 6.05 3.16
N PHE A 97 86.70 5.14 2.34
CA PHE A 97 87.27 3.89 2.78
C PHE A 97 88.46 4.12 3.71
N ASP A 98 89.42 4.98 3.31
CA ASP A 98 90.60 5.30 4.11
C ASP A 98 90.24 6.02 5.42
N GLN A 99 89.22 6.85 5.46
CA GLN A 99 88.70 7.49 6.66
C GLN A 99 88.06 6.49 7.60
N ALA A 100 87.14 5.63 7.10
CA ALA A 100 86.49 4.56 7.86
C ALA A 100 87.50 3.61 8.48
N VAL A 101 88.51 3.31 7.74
CA VAL A 101 89.61 2.50 8.16
C VAL A 101 90.47 3.09 9.26
N LYS A 102 90.64 4.44 9.26
CA LYS A 102 91.38 5.16 10.31
C LYS A 102 90.51 5.35 11.62
N SER A 103 89.23 5.63 11.44
CA SER A 103 88.33 5.85 12.57
C SER A 103 87.82 4.56 13.22
N GLY A 104 87.89 3.45 12.52
CA GLY A 104 87.30 2.15 12.93
C GLY A 104 85.76 2.15 12.87
N GLU A 105 85.19 3.07 12.13
CA GLU A 105 83.75 3.22 11.96
C GLU A 105 83.23 2.29 10.87
N THR A 106 81.94 2.03 10.88
CA THR A 106 81.20 1.34 9.83
C THR A 106 80.96 2.32 8.70
N VAL A 107 81.30 1.98 7.48
CA VAL A 107 81.01 2.81 6.29
C VAL A 107 80.11 2.06 5.34
N GLU A 108 79.11 2.77 4.85
CA GLU A 108 78.29 2.32 3.73
C GLU A 108 78.70 3.06 2.48
N MET A 109 78.90 2.33 1.40
CA MET A 109 79.27 2.89 0.10
C MET A 109 78.70 2.06 -1.05
N GLU A 110 78.37 2.76 -2.12
CA GLU A 110 77.98 2.11 -3.38
C GLU A 110 79.19 1.94 -4.25
N VAL A 111 79.51 0.71 -4.65
CA VAL A 111 80.61 0.40 -5.51
C VAL A 111 80.19 -0.51 -6.64
N SER A 112 80.33 -0.09 -7.88
CA SER A 112 79.95 -0.85 -9.07
C SER A 112 78.47 -1.34 -9.06
N GLY A 113 77.55 -0.56 -8.49
CA GLY A 113 76.15 -0.91 -8.36
C GLY A 113 75.82 -1.81 -7.17
N HIS A 114 76.79 -2.14 -6.33
CA HIS A 114 76.60 -2.90 -5.08
C HIS A 114 76.61 -1.97 -3.86
N GLN A 115 75.66 -2.16 -2.95
CA GLN A 115 75.58 -1.45 -1.69
C GLN A 115 76.35 -2.21 -0.60
N LEU A 116 77.55 -1.69 -0.26
CA LEU A 116 78.47 -2.35 0.63
C LEU A 116 78.49 -1.71 2.00
N ARG A 117 78.39 -2.52 3.06
CA ARG A 117 78.70 -2.12 4.41
C ARG A 117 80.03 -2.70 4.83
N LEU A 118 81.00 -1.84 5.16
CA LEU A 118 82.33 -2.16 5.54
C LEU A 118 82.54 -1.94 7.05
N LEU A 119 82.99 -2.95 7.77
CA LEU A 119 83.39 -2.87 9.18
C LEU A 119 84.88 -3.07 9.28
N ALA A 120 85.65 -2.00 9.41
CA ALA A 120 87.10 -2.05 9.57
C ALA A 120 87.49 -1.97 11.05
N ARG A 121 88.30 -2.94 11.53
CA ARG A 121 88.75 -2.94 12.91
C ARG A 121 90.31 -3.04 12.89
N PRO A 122 91.01 -2.16 13.66
CA PRO A 122 92.48 -2.26 13.78
C PRO A 122 92.86 -3.49 14.60
N VAL A 123 93.87 -4.26 14.04
CA VAL A 123 94.54 -5.34 14.79
C VAL A 123 95.75 -4.71 15.49
N ARG A 124 95.82 -4.85 16.84
CA ARG A 124 96.85 -4.24 17.65
C ARG A 124 97.73 -5.34 18.25
N ASP A 125 99.00 -5.03 18.46
CA ASP A 125 99.92 -5.89 19.20
C ASP A 125 99.68 -5.77 20.74
N SER A 126 100.45 -6.50 21.52
CA SER A 126 100.42 -6.49 22.99
C SER A 126 100.76 -5.13 23.64
N GLN A 127 101.31 -4.21 22.86
CA GLN A 127 101.69 -2.86 23.28
C GLN A 127 100.68 -1.80 22.76
N GLY A 128 99.60 -2.25 22.16
CA GLY A 128 98.55 -1.37 21.62
C GLY A 128 98.83 -0.72 20.26
N THR A 129 99.97 -1.05 19.64
CA THR A 129 100.36 -0.52 18.33
C THR A 129 99.58 -1.23 17.21
N PRO A 130 99.03 -0.50 16.26
CA PRO A 130 98.31 -1.13 15.16
C PRO A 130 99.30 -1.84 14.17
N VAL A 131 99.20 -3.15 14.10
CA VAL A 131 100.00 -4.01 13.23
C VAL A 131 99.30 -4.40 11.92
N GLY A 132 98.03 -4.07 11.81
CA GLY A 132 97.23 -4.37 10.66
C GLY A 132 95.76 -4.03 10.93
N ARG A 133 94.86 -4.51 10.10
CA ARG A 133 93.39 -4.40 10.28
C ARG A 133 92.69 -5.58 9.64
N ILE A 134 91.51 -5.84 10.17
CA ILE A 134 90.58 -6.78 9.60
C ILE A 134 89.37 -5.94 9.10
N THR A 135 88.94 -6.21 7.88
CA THR A 135 87.77 -5.53 7.29
C THR A 135 86.77 -6.58 6.86
N GLN A 136 85.56 -6.51 7.45
CA GLN A 136 84.38 -7.30 7.01
C GLN A 136 83.64 -6.53 5.94
N TRP A 137 83.29 -7.23 4.89
CA TRP A 137 82.53 -6.70 3.76
C TRP A 137 81.17 -7.37 3.73
N LEU A 138 80.07 -6.58 3.80
CA LEU A 138 78.71 -7.05 3.64
C LEU A 138 78.14 -6.41 2.37
N ASP A 139 77.72 -7.25 1.43
CA ASP A 139 76.90 -6.81 0.32
C ASP A 139 75.44 -6.80 0.78
N ARG A 140 74.86 -5.59 0.82
CA ARG A 140 73.46 -5.34 1.22
C ARG A 140 72.59 -4.98 0.03
N THR A 141 73.07 -5.18 -1.18
CA THR A 141 72.36 -4.73 -2.39
C THR A 141 70.94 -5.29 -2.46
N SER A 142 70.81 -6.62 -2.27
CA SER A 142 69.50 -7.29 -2.27
C SER A 142 68.62 -6.91 -1.10
N GLU A 143 69.23 -6.63 0.06
CA GLU A 143 68.52 -6.21 1.28
C GLU A 143 67.95 -4.82 1.08
N ILE A 144 68.79 -3.84 0.65
CA ILE A 144 68.36 -2.42 0.42
C ILE A 144 67.36 -2.35 -0.75
N ALA A 145 67.54 -3.15 -1.80
CA ALA A 145 66.54 -3.23 -2.87
C ALA A 145 65.18 -3.76 -2.33
N SER A 146 65.21 -4.77 -1.43
CA SER A 146 64.01 -5.32 -0.81
C SER A 146 63.36 -4.35 0.18
N GLU A 147 64.17 -3.59 0.93
CA GLU A 147 63.67 -2.49 1.81
C GLU A 147 62.92 -1.42 0.98
N ARG A 148 63.49 -0.97 -0.14
CA ARG A 148 62.86 0.00 -1.05
C ARG A 148 61.57 -0.54 -1.67
N GLU A 149 61.60 -1.76 -2.19
CA GLU A 149 60.39 -2.37 -2.74
C GLU A 149 59.27 -2.48 -1.67
N LEU A 150 59.64 -2.77 -0.40
CA LEU A 150 58.70 -2.82 0.70
C LEU A 150 58.16 -1.45 1.03
N ASP A 151 59.02 -0.40 1.10
CA ASP A 151 58.62 0.96 1.35
C ASP A 151 57.67 1.45 0.24
N ASP A 152 58.03 1.23 -1.02
CA ASP A 152 57.18 1.59 -2.18
C ASP A 152 55.82 0.89 -2.15
N MET A 153 55.77 -0.38 -1.72
CA MET A 153 54.52 -1.11 -1.60
C MET A 153 53.68 -0.60 -0.41
N VAL A 154 54.28 -0.32 0.73
CA VAL A 154 53.61 0.22 1.90
C VAL A 154 53.08 1.63 1.61
N GLU A 155 53.88 2.48 0.95
CA GLU A 155 53.43 3.81 0.51
C GLU A 155 52.22 3.71 -0.43
N ALA A 156 52.27 2.85 -1.44
CA ALA A 156 51.16 2.60 -2.34
C ALA A 156 49.91 2.10 -1.59
N ALA A 157 50.08 1.17 -0.66
CA ALA A 157 48.99 0.62 0.13
C ALA A 157 48.35 1.68 1.05
N THR A 158 49.15 2.60 1.60
CA THR A 158 48.60 3.72 2.42
C THR A 158 47.78 4.71 1.58
N GLN A 159 48.05 4.79 0.27
CA GLN A 159 47.28 5.58 -0.70
C GLN A 159 46.08 4.80 -1.28
N GLY A 160 45.90 3.52 -0.86
CA GLY A 160 44.80 2.69 -1.31
C GLY A 160 45.13 1.87 -2.60
N ASP A 161 46.38 1.93 -3.11
CA ASP A 161 46.81 1.10 -4.21
C ASP A 161 47.34 -0.23 -3.67
N PHE A 162 46.52 -1.26 -3.71
CA PHE A 162 46.85 -2.62 -3.32
C PHE A 162 47.28 -3.50 -4.49
N SER A 163 47.53 -2.94 -5.66
CA SER A 163 47.90 -3.72 -6.86
C SER A 163 49.37 -4.14 -6.89
N ARG A 164 50.23 -3.45 -6.11
CA ARG A 164 51.69 -3.71 -6.09
C ARG A 164 51.99 -5.02 -5.41
N ARG A 165 53.05 -5.69 -5.92
CA ARG A 165 53.55 -6.97 -5.37
C ARG A 165 55.06 -6.91 -5.24
N LEU A 166 55.59 -7.48 -4.15
CA LEU A 166 57.02 -7.67 -3.94
C LEU A 166 57.52 -8.85 -4.79
N GLY A 167 58.65 -8.67 -5.48
CA GLY A 167 59.33 -9.75 -6.16
C GLY A 167 59.76 -10.83 -5.17
N LEU A 168 59.53 -12.10 -5.48
CA LEU A 168 59.96 -13.24 -4.65
C LEU A 168 61.24 -13.91 -5.16
N ALA A 169 61.59 -13.67 -6.43
CA ALA A 169 62.75 -14.28 -7.07
C ALA A 169 64.07 -13.84 -6.37
N GLY A 170 64.88 -14.79 -5.98
CA GLY A 170 66.18 -14.54 -5.34
C GLY A 170 66.10 -14.15 -3.84
N LYS A 171 64.90 -13.95 -3.28
CA LYS A 171 64.73 -13.63 -1.85
C LYS A 171 64.56 -14.91 -1.03
N THR A 172 65.43 -15.11 -0.07
CA THR A 172 65.43 -16.28 0.84
C THR A 172 65.36 -15.81 2.29
N GLY A 173 65.12 -16.72 3.21
CA GLY A 173 65.15 -16.43 4.67
C GLY A 173 64.10 -15.41 5.07
N PHE A 174 64.51 -14.39 5.80
CA PHE A 174 63.63 -13.35 6.38
C PHE A 174 62.90 -12.53 5.29
N PHE A 175 63.62 -12.00 4.31
CA PHE A 175 63.05 -11.19 3.23
C PHE A 175 62.07 -11.97 2.35
N GLY A 176 62.36 -13.25 2.08
CA GLY A 176 61.42 -14.10 1.35
C GLY A 176 60.10 -14.32 2.09
N LYS A 177 60.17 -14.57 3.40
CA LYS A 177 58.96 -14.74 4.25
C LYS A 177 58.15 -13.45 4.36
N ILE A 178 58.82 -12.31 4.59
CA ILE A 178 58.12 -10.99 4.67
C ILE A 178 57.47 -10.65 3.34
N SER A 179 58.19 -10.79 2.21
CA SER A 179 57.65 -10.49 0.89
C SER A 179 56.43 -11.35 0.57
N ALA A 180 56.46 -12.66 0.88
CA ALA A 180 55.33 -13.55 0.68
C ALA A 180 54.13 -13.18 1.59
N GLY A 181 54.40 -12.93 2.88
CA GLY A 181 53.34 -12.53 3.83
C GLY A 181 52.69 -11.17 3.48
N MET A 182 53.52 -10.20 3.07
CA MET A 182 53.02 -8.89 2.61
C MET A 182 52.21 -9.00 1.33
N ASN A 183 52.66 -9.79 0.37
CA ASN A 183 51.88 -10.04 -0.86
C ASN A 183 50.53 -10.67 -0.52
N GLN A 184 50.47 -11.63 0.39
CA GLN A 184 49.23 -12.27 0.81
C GLN A 184 48.30 -11.28 1.52
N LEU A 185 48.84 -10.41 2.40
CA LEU A 185 48.07 -9.39 3.11
C LEU A 185 47.47 -8.40 2.11
N VAL A 186 48.28 -7.89 1.19
CA VAL A 186 47.82 -6.92 0.19
C VAL A 186 46.82 -7.56 -0.78
N GLU A 187 47.04 -8.80 -1.21
CA GLU A 187 46.10 -9.55 -2.05
C GLU A 187 44.74 -9.74 -1.35
N THR A 188 44.76 -10.16 -0.10
CA THR A 188 43.51 -10.34 0.67
C THR A 188 42.78 -9.01 0.83
N SER A 189 43.52 -7.91 1.10
CA SER A 189 42.95 -6.57 1.24
C SER A 189 42.36 -6.06 -0.07
N GLU A 190 43.11 -6.22 -1.20
CA GLU A 190 42.64 -5.85 -2.53
C GLU A 190 41.36 -6.59 -2.90
N GLN A 191 41.33 -7.91 -2.74
CA GLN A 191 40.17 -8.74 -3.04
C GLN A 191 38.99 -8.37 -2.19
N GLY A 192 39.19 -8.20 -0.87
CA GLY A 192 38.10 -7.83 0.05
C GLY A 192 37.50 -6.47 -0.25
N LEU A 193 38.33 -5.45 -0.44
CA LEU A 193 37.89 -4.10 -0.77
C LEU A 193 37.27 -4.02 -2.18
N SER A 194 37.82 -4.73 -3.14
CA SER A 194 37.29 -4.81 -4.51
C SER A 194 35.91 -5.47 -4.54
N ASP A 195 35.70 -6.57 -3.80
CA ASP A 195 34.40 -7.24 -3.71
C ASP A 195 33.35 -6.34 -3.05
N VAL A 196 33.73 -5.63 -1.98
CA VAL A 196 32.84 -4.63 -1.34
C VAL A 196 32.51 -3.50 -2.30
N ALA A 197 33.52 -2.91 -2.94
CA ALA A 197 33.34 -1.81 -3.90
C ALA A 197 32.43 -2.24 -5.07
N ARG A 198 32.60 -3.44 -5.60
CA ARG A 198 31.79 -4.02 -6.67
C ARG A 198 30.32 -4.10 -6.25
N VAL A 199 30.04 -4.66 -5.07
CA VAL A 199 28.65 -4.82 -4.59
C VAL A 199 28.01 -3.47 -4.26
N LEU A 200 28.75 -2.55 -3.62
CA LEU A 200 28.26 -1.20 -3.34
C LEU A 200 28.05 -0.38 -4.62
N SER A 201 28.92 -0.55 -5.63
CA SER A 201 28.72 0.07 -6.94
C SER A 201 27.46 -0.46 -7.63
N ALA A 202 27.21 -1.77 -7.59
CA ALA A 202 25.99 -2.37 -8.10
C ALA A 202 24.76 -1.84 -7.34
N LEU A 203 24.83 -1.76 -6.01
CA LEU A 203 23.79 -1.20 -5.17
C LEU A 203 23.45 0.25 -5.54
N SER A 204 24.46 1.08 -5.77
CA SER A 204 24.27 2.49 -6.20
C SER A 204 23.58 2.61 -7.57
N GLN A 205 23.67 1.57 -8.39
CA GLN A 205 22.98 1.46 -9.69
C GLN A 205 21.63 0.74 -9.59
N GLY A 206 21.18 0.43 -8.36
CA GLY A 206 19.92 -0.25 -8.11
C GLY A 206 19.99 -1.78 -8.23
N ASP A 207 21.15 -2.37 -8.52
CA ASP A 207 21.27 -3.83 -8.62
C ASP A 207 21.48 -4.46 -7.23
N LEU A 208 20.42 -5.02 -6.67
CA LEU A 208 20.39 -5.72 -5.38
C LEU A 208 20.69 -7.23 -5.53
N THR A 209 21.03 -7.71 -6.73
CA THR A 209 21.28 -9.15 -6.94
C THR A 209 22.70 -9.56 -6.60
N GLN A 210 23.62 -8.59 -6.55
CA GLN A 210 25.03 -8.86 -6.33
C GLN A 210 25.31 -9.26 -4.89
N ARG A 211 26.19 -10.25 -4.72
CA ARG A 211 26.64 -10.76 -3.42
C ARG A 211 28.15 -10.94 -3.39
N ILE A 212 28.72 -10.84 -2.22
CA ILE A 212 30.10 -11.27 -1.99
C ILE A 212 30.05 -12.78 -1.69
N THR A 213 30.56 -13.58 -2.61
CA THR A 213 30.50 -15.05 -2.50
C THR A 213 31.82 -15.66 -2.02
N ARG A 214 32.94 -14.92 -2.17
CA ARG A 214 34.26 -15.37 -1.76
C ARG A 214 34.34 -15.57 -0.26
N ASP A 215 35.03 -16.59 0.20
CA ASP A 215 35.24 -16.83 1.63
C ASP A 215 36.35 -15.96 2.18
N TYR A 216 36.08 -15.33 3.29
CA TYR A 216 36.98 -14.48 4.06
C TYR A 216 37.01 -14.92 5.51
N ALA A 217 38.07 -14.53 6.22
CA ALA A 217 38.19 -14.73 7.66
C ALA A 217 38.24 -13.40 8.42
N GLY A 218 37.91 -13.43 9.70
CA GLY A 218 38.00 -12.27 10.59
C GLY A 218 37.13 -11.08 10.16
N LEU A 219 37.71 -9.89 10.13
CA LEU A 219 36.95 -8.66 9.85
C LEU A 219 36.37 -8.66 8.43
N PHE A 220 37.07 -9.19 7.43
CA PHE A 220 36.53 -9.26 6.07
C PHE A 220 35.32 -10.18 5.96
N ALA A 221 35.25 -11.26 6.76
CA ALA A 221 34.04 -12.09 6.83
C ALA A 221 32.87 -11.29 7.41
N ASN A 222 33.07 -10.56 8.49
CA ASN A 222 32.01 -9.71 9.09
C ASN A 222 31.51 -8.64 8.11
N VAL A 223 32.42 -8.02 7.35
CA VAL A 223 32.05 -7.03 6.31
C VAL A 223 31.25 -7.69 5.20
N LYS A 224 31.69 -8.84 4.68
CA LYS A 224 30.96 -9.65 3.71
C LYS A 224 29.52 -9.91 4.18
N ASP A 225 29.39 -10.45 5.41
CA ASP A 225 28.10 -10.82 5.95
C ASP A 225 27.19 -9.59 6.14
N SER A 226 27.76 -8.49 6.61
CA SER A 226 27.02 -7.22 6.80
C SER A 226 26.55 -6.63 5.47
N VAL A 227 27.41 -6.64 4.44
CA VAL A 227 27.04 -6.15 3.10
C VAL A 227 25.97 -7.03 2.47
N ASN A 228 26.12 -8.35 2.56
CA ASN A 228 25.14 -9.29 2.02
C ASN A 228 23.79 -9.19 2.76
N ALA A 229 23.80 -9.09 4.10
CA ALA A 229 22.59 -8.92 4.91
C ALA A 229 21.89 -7.59 4.61
N THR A 230 22.64 -6.50 4.43
CA THR A 230 22.07 -5.20 4.03
C THR A 230 21.38 -5.29 2.67
N ASN A 231 22.03 -5.92 1.69
CA ASN A 231 21.46 -6.13 0.37
C ASN A 231 20.18 -6.98 0.40
N GLU A 232 20.16 -8.02 1.23
CA GLU A 232 19.00 -8.89 1.42
C GLU A 232 17.84 -8.13 2.09
N ALA A 233 18.13 -7.38 3.14
CA ALA A 233 17.14 -6.55 3.82
C ALA A 233 16.53 -5.50 2.88
N LEU A 234 17.36 -4.81 2.10
CA LEU A 234 16.89 -3.85 1.09
C LEU A 234 16.03 -4.55 0.02
N SER A 235 16.47 -5.69 -0.50
CA SER A 235 15.71 -6.45 -1.50
C SER A 235 14.33 -6.84 -0.96
N LYS A 236 14.25 -7.29 0.30
CA LYS A 236 13.00 -7.61 0.97
C LYS A 236 12.09 -6.39 1.10
N VAL A 237 12.61 -5.26 1.58
CA VAL A 237 11.83 -4.02 1.71
C VAL A 237 11.30 -3.55 0.35
N ILE A 238 12.12 -3.58 -0.69
CA ILE A 238 11.69 -3.23 -2.04
C ILE A 238 10.59 -4.17 -2.55
N GLY A 239 10.70 -5.48 -2.29
CA GLY A 239 9.66 -6.46 -2.60
C GLY A 239 8.34 -6.18 -1.87
N GLU A 240 8.40 -5.86 -0.57
CA GLU A 240 7.23 -5.48 0.22
C GLU A 240 6.57 -4.19 -0.29
N VAL A 241 7.35 -3.15 -0.61
CA VAL A 241 6.81 -1.90 -1.19
C VAL A 241 6.18 -2.15 -2.55
N ARG A 242 6.76 -3.00 -3.40
CA ARG A 242 6.18 -3.39 -4.69
C ARG A 242 4.81 -4.04 -4.49
N SER A 243 4.74 -5.05 -3.61
CA SER A 243 3.49 -5.76 -3.31
C SER A 243 2.42 -4.82 -2.74
N ALA A 244 2.80 -3.90 -1.84
CA ALA A 244 1.90 -2.89 -1.30
C ALA A 244 1.39 -1.92 -2.37
N SER A 245 2.25 -1.50 -3.31
CA SER A 245 1.85 -0.63 -4.43
C SER A 245 0.89 -1.33 -5.39
N ASP A 246 1.11 -2.62 -5.69
CA ASP A 246 0.20 -3.43 -6.49
C ASP A 246 -1.17 -3.57 -5.81
N ALA A 247 -1.18 -3.83 -4.49
CA ALA A 247 -2.41 -3.90 -3.70
C ALA A 247 -3.13 -2.55 -3.67
N LEU A 248 -2.41 -1.44 -3.56
CA LEU A 248 -2.97 -0.08 -3.58
C LEU A 248 -3.60 0.25 -4.94
N THR A 249 -2.94 -0.12 -6.06
CA THR A 249 -3.50 0.04 -7.42
C THR A 249 -4.82 -0.72 -7.58
N ASN A 250 -4.85 -1.98 -7.12
CA ASN A 250 -6.06 -2.80 -7.18
C ASN A 250 -7.19 -2.22 -6.31
N ALA A 251 -6.87 -1.77 -5.08
CA ALA A 251 -7.83 -1.13 -4.18
C ALA A 251 -8.39 0.17 -4.77
N ALA A 252 -7.53 1.03 -5.33
CA ALA A 252 -7.94 2.24 -6.03
C ALA A 252 -8.88 1.93 -7.21
N GLY A 253 -8.57 0.93 -8.02
CA GLY A 253 -9.45 0.46 -9.09
C GLY A 253 -10.82 0.01 -8.59
N GLN A 254 -10.86 -0.69 -7.46
CA GLN A 254 -12.13 -1.14 -6.86
C GLN A 254 -12.93 0.03 -6.28
N VAL A 255 -12.27 1.00 -5.63
CA VAL A 255 -12.94 2.22 -5.13
C VAL A 255 -13.51 3.04 -6.29
N ASN A 256 -12.77 3.19 -7.39
CA ASN A 256 -13.27 3.88 -8.59
C ASN A 256 -14.52 3.19 -9.17
N ALA A 257 -14.50 1.87 -9.34
CA ALA A 257 -15.66 1.11 -9.81
C ALA A 257 -16.87 1.27 -8.87
N THR A 258 -16.63 1.27 -7.55
CA THR A 258 -17.67 1.50 -6.53
C THR A 258 -18.22 2.92 -6.60
N ALA A 259 -17.37 3.92 -6.79
CA ALA A 259 -17.76 5.32 -6.95
C ALA A 259 -18.64 5.52 -8.21
N GLN A 260 -18.27 4.92 -9.32
CA GLN A 260 -19.09 4.95 -10.55
C GLN A 260 -20.46 4.29 -10.34
N SER A 261 -20.50 3.13 -9.66
CA SER A 261 -21.76 2.46 -9.33
C SER A 261 -22.63 3.28 -8.40
N LEU A 262 -22.02 3.96 -7.42
CA LEU A 262 -22.73 4.85 -6.48
C LEU A 262 -23.27 6.09 -7.20
N SER A 263 -22.53 6.69 -8.13
CA SER A 263 -22.97 7.81 -8.95
C SER A 263 -24.18 7.42 -9.83
N GLN A 264 -24.12 6.25 -10.45
CA GLN A 264 -25.25 5.72 -11.22
C GLN A 264 -26.48 5.51 -10.31
N SER A 265 -26.30 4.89 -9.15
CA SER A 265 -27.38 4.66 -8.18
C SER A 265 -27.97 5.97 -7.66
N ALA A 266 -27.14 6.99 -7.41
CA ALA A 266 -27.59 8.31 -7.02
C ALA A 266 -28.43 8.98 -8.14
N SER A 267 -28.04 8.83 -9.41
CA SER A 267 -28.80 9.34 -10.56
C SER A 267 -30.17 8.65 -10.69
N GLU A 268 -30.23 7.33 -10.56
CA GLU A 268 -31.49 6.56 -10.58
C GLU A 268 -32.38 6.92 -9.37
N GLN A 269 -31.77 7.13 -8.22
CA GLN A 269 -32.47 7.56 -7.02
C GLN A 269 -33.04 8.99 -7.18
N ALA A 270 -32.30 9.90 -7.80
CA ALA A 270 -32.77 11.25 -8.09
C ALA A 270 -34.03 11.24 -8.96
N ALA A 271 -34.03 10.45 -10.05
CA ALA A 271 -35.20 10.28 -10.90
C ALA A 271 -36.40 9.70 -10.12
N SER A 272 -36.17 8.73 -9.24
CA SER A 272 -37.20 8.12 -8.39
C SER A 272 -37.76 9.11 -7.38
N VAL A 273 -36.91 9.97 -6.80
CA VAL A 273 -37.32 11.05 -5.88
C VAL A 273 -38.17 12.09 -6.60
N GLU A 274 -37.78 12.51 -7.80
CA GLU A 274 -38.58 13.43 -8.62
C GLU A 274 -39.98 12.87 -8.94
N GLN A 275 -40.05 11.61 -9.39
CA GLN A 275 -41.31 10.94 -9.70
C GLN A 275 -42.18 10.80 -8.43
N THR A 276 -41.58 10.42 -7.29
CA THR A 276 -42.32 10.31 -6.01
C THR A 276 -42.79 11.67 -5.54
N SER A 277 -41.99 12.72 -5.64
CA SER A 277 -42.35 14.10 -5.27
C SER A 277 -43.52 14.60 -6.14
N SER A 278 -43.52 14.32 -7.44
CA SER A 278 -44.65 14.62 -8.31
C SER A 278 -45.91 13.89 -7.86
N SER A 279 -45.81 12.62 -7.49
CA SER A 279 -46.95 11.82 -6.99
C SER A 279 -47.49 12.37 -5.65
N VAL A 280 -46.62 12.81 -4.75
CA VAL A 280 -46.96 13.45 -3.47
C VAL A 280 -47.70 14.76 -3.71
N ASN A 281 -47.27 15.57 -4.68
CA ASN A 281 -47.96 16.81 -5.06
C ASN A 281 -49.38 16.56 -5.61
N LEU A 282 -49.53 15.55 -6.48
CA LEU A 282 -50.81 15.14 -7.00
C LEU A 282 -51.74 14.60 -5.89
N MET A 283 -51.19 13.85 -4.95
CA MET A 283 -51.90 13.35 -3.77
C MET A 283 -52.37 14.49 -2.88
N SER A 284 -51.53 15.49 -2.63
CA SER A 284 -51.90 16.70 -1.86
C SER A 284 -53.06 17.45 -2.51
N ALA A 285 -52.99 17.63 -3.85
CA ALA A 285 -54.10 18.27 -4.58
C ALA A 285 -55.39 17.46 -4.47
N SER A 286 -55.34 16.12 -4.59
CA SER A 286 -56.48 15.23 -4.49
C SER A 286 -57.12 15.26 -3.07
N ILE A 287 -56.28 15.27 -2.03
CA ILE A 287 -56.74 15.35 -0.63
C ILE A 287 -57.41 16.68 -0.37
N ASN A 288 -56.88 17.79 -0.84
CA ASN A 288 -57.48 19.10 -0.72
C ASN A 288 -58.83 19.13 -1.46
N GLN A 289 -58.92 18.57 -2.66
CA GLN A 289 -60.16 18.43 -3.40
C GLN A 289 -61.20 17.57 -2.64
N ASN A 290 -60.79 16.45 -2.03
CA ASN A 290 -61.63 15.61 -1.20
C ASN A 290 -62.17 16.36 0.01
N SER A 291 -61.34 17.16 0.69
CA SER A 291 -61.75 18.01 1.81
C SER A 291 -62.80 19.03 1.37
N ASP A 292 -62.59 19.70 0.22
CA ASP A 292 -63.56 20.66 -0.33
C ASP A 292 -64.86 19.98 -0.74
N ASN A 293 -64.79 18.83 -1.42
CA ASN A 293 -65.97 18.04 -1.79
C ASN A 293 -66.75 17.59 -0.55
N ALA A 294 -66.06 17.16 0.51
CA ALA A 294 -66.69 16.79 1.77
C ALA A 294 -67.43 17.98 2.38
N ARG A 295 -66.79 19.16 2.43
CA ARG A 295 -67.43 20.38 2.94
C ARG A 295 -68.70 20.79 2.14
N VAL A 296 -68.63 20.72 0.82
CA VAL A 296 -69.77 20.99 -0.06
C VAL A 296 -70.88 19.98 0.17
N THR A 297 -70.51 18.67 0.26
CA THR A 297 -71.50 17.60 0.50
C THR A 297 -72.20 17.74 1.89
N ASP A 298 -71.43 18.08 2.93
CA ASP A 298 -71.99 18.36 4.27
C ASP A 298 -72.97 19.50 4.21
N SER A 299 -72.64 20.62 3.54
CA SER A 299 -73.56 21.72 3.33
C SER A 299 -74.84 21.31 2.61
N MET A 300 -74.72 20.48 1.54
CA MET A 300 -75.89 19.95 0.82
C MET A 300 -76.72 19.01 1.69
N ALA A 301 -76.09 18.13 2.47
CA ALA A 301 -76.79 17.24 3.39
C ALA A 301 -77.55 18.03 4.46
N THR A 302 -76.88 19.01 5.06
CA THR A 302 -77.54 19.90 6.07
C THR A 302 -78.77 20.62 5.47
N LYS A 303 -78.64 21.15 4.25
CA LYS A 303 -79.74 21.80 3.54
C LYS A 303 -80.87 20.81 3.23
N ALA A 304 -80.58 19.65 2.72
CA ALA A 304 -81.53 18.58 2.39
C ALA A 304 -82.25 18.08 3.65
N SER A 305 -81.59 17.95 4.79
CA SER A 305 -82.20 17.61 6.09
C SER A 305 -83.21 18.64 6.51
N LYS A 306 -82.85 19.91 6.38
CA LYS A 306 -83.80 21.02 6.71
C LYS A 306 -84.97 21.01 5.77
N GLU A 307 -84.83 20.89 4.49
CA GLU A 307 -85.90 20.83 3.49
C GLU A 307 -86.81 19.61 3.71
N ALA A 308 -86.24 18.45 4.06
CA ALA A 308 -87.00 17.25 4.41
C ALA A 308 -87.81 17.43 5.69
N GLN A 309 -87.26 18.11 6.70
CA GLN A 309 -87.94 18.41 7.96
C GLN A 309 -89.13 19.43 7.74
N GLU A 310 -88.91 20.47 6.94
CA GLU A 310 -89.95 21.40 6.50
C GLU A 310 -91.03 20.69 5.71
N GLY A 311 -90.66 19.79 4.77
CA GLY A 311 -91.56 18.94 4.02
C GLY A 311 -92.37 18.01 4.89
N GLY A 312 -91.80 17.39 5.92
CA GLY A 312 -92.48 16.58 6.95
C GLY A 312 -93.55 17.38 7.69
N SER A 313 -93.18 18.58 8.08
CA SER A 313 -94.14 19.51 8.75
C SER A 313 -95.35 19.85 7.81
N ALA A 314 -95.11 20.18 6.57
CA ALA A 314 -96.15 20.46 5.59
C ALA A 314 -97.06 19.24 5.32
N VAL A 315 -96.44 18.03 5.22
CA VAL A 315 -97.22 16.78 5.10
C VAL A 315 -98.11 16.56 6.35
N SER A 316 -97.62 16.78 7.58
CA SER A 316 -98.36 16.67 8.83
C SER A 316 -99.53 17.64 8.87
N GLN A 317 -99.33 18.89 8.41
CA GLN A 317 -100.43 19.87 8.28
C GLN A 317 -101.42 19.39 7.25
N THR A 318 -100.99 18.80 6.12
CA THR A 318 -101.86 18.25 5.10
C THR A 318 -102.73 17.10 5.64
N VAL A 319 -102.13 16.18 6.43
CA VAL A 319 -102.83 15.08 7.11
C VAL A 319 -103.92 15.64 8.03
N THR A 320 -103.55 16.65 8.79
CA THR A 320 -104.51 17.30 9.73
C THR A 320 -105.67 17.91 8.95
N ALA A 321 -105.42 18.66 7.89
CA ALA A 321 -106.46 19.26 7.05
C ALA A 321 -107.35 18.20 6.37
N MET A 322 -106.78 17.12 5.85
CA MET A 322 -107.52 16.01 5.22
C MET A 322 -108.40 15.26 6.25
N LYS A 323 -107.90 15.03 7.49
CA LYS A 323 -108.71 14.51 8.59
C LYS A 323 -109.92 15.40 8.93
N GLN A 324 -109.71 16.72 8.91
CA GLN A 324 -110.79 17.67 9.12
C GLN A 324 -111.79 17.63 7.96
N ILE A 325 -111.31 17.53 6.69
CA ILE A 325 -112.14 17.36 5.51
C ILE A 325 -112.98 16.09 5.63
N ALA A 326 -112.35 14.94 5.95
CA ALA A 326 -113.03 13.64 6.08
C ALA A 326 -114.14 13.73 7.17
N ALA A 327 -113.85 14.38 8.31
CA ALA A 327 -114.82 14.61 9.37
C ALA A 327 -115.97 15.52 8.88
N LYS A 328 -115.70 16.58 8.17
CA LYS A 328 -116.74 17.49 7.60
C LYS A 328 -117.57 16.77 6.54
N ILE A 329 -116.95 15.95 5.70
CA ILE A 329 -117.72 15.14 4.71
C ILE A 329 -118.62 14.09 5.39
N GLY A 330 -118.16 13.49 6.46
CA GLY A 330 -119.04 12.64 7.30
C GLY A 330 -120.27 13.37 7.78
N ILE A 331 -120.17 14.63 8.20
CA ILE A 331 -121.34 15.45 8.55
C ILE A 331 -122.21 15.71 7.31
N VAL A 332 -121.61 15.94 6.12
CA VAL A 332 -122.36 16.12 4.87
C VAL A 332 -123.13 14.84 4.52
N ASP A 333 -122.56 13.70 4.70
CA ASP A 333 -123.19 12.39 4.50
C ASP A 333 -124.36 12.19 5.44
N ASP A 334 -124.23 12.53 6.75
CA ASP A 334 -125.29 12.51 7.73
C ASP A 334 -126.45 13.46 7.35
N ILE A 335 -126.12 14.70 6.89
CA ILE A 335 -127.09 15.66 6.42
C ILE A 335 -127.81 15.14 5.18
N ALA A 336 -127.11 14.56 4.24
CA ALA A 336 -127.71 13.97 3.05
C ALA A 336 -128.63 12.77 3.41
N TYR A 337 -128.20 11.95 4.35
CA TYR A 337 -129.04 10.85 4.89
C TYR A 337 -130.33 11.41 5.60
N GLN A 338 -130.21 12.40 6.48
CA GLN A 338 -131.35 13.04 7.08
C GLN A 338 -132.29 13.69 6.07
N THR A 339 -131.69 14.35 5.04
CA THR A 339 -132.45 14.98 3.94
C THR A 339 -133.17 13.91 3.14
N ASN A 340 -132.58 12.78 2.88
CA ASN A 340 -133.20 11.63 2.24
C ASN A 340 -134.34 11.06 3.04
N LEU A 341 -134.26 10.95 4.38
CA LEU A 341 -135.35 10.53 5.27
C LEU A 341 -136.46 11.58 5.32
N LEU A 342 -136.08 12.87 5.36
CA LEU A 342 -137.07 13.96 5.32
C LEU A 342 -137.88 13.97 4.01
N ALA A 343 -137.14 13.78 2.89
CA ALA A 343 -137.78 13.69 1.56
C ALA A 343 -138.67 12.43 1.42
N LEU A 344 -138.26 11.31 2.01
CA LEU A 344 -139.08 10.10 2.08
C LEU A 344 -140.33 10.34 2.90
N ASN A 345 -140.26 10.96 4.07
CA ASN A 345 -141.43 11.34 4.89
C ASN A 345 -142.37 12.31 4.17
N ALA A 346 -141.76 13.29 3.42
CA ALA A 346 -142.53 14.22 2.62
C ALA A 346 -143.25 13.53 1.43
N ALA A 347 -142.55 12.53 0.79
CA ALA A 347 -143.12 11.73 -0.28
C ALA A 347 -144.32 10.85 0.23
N ILE A 348 -144.17 10.28 1.45
CA ILE A 348 -145.24 9.51 2.11
C ILE A 348 -146.43 10.39 2.37
N GLU A 349 -146.22 11.56 2.93
CA GLU A 349 -147.34 12.49 3.29
C GLU A 349 -147.98 13.10 1.99
N ALA A 350 -147.20 13.34 0.97
CA ALA A 350 -147.71 13.76 -0.33
C ALA A 350 -148.56 12.63 -1.00
N ALA A 351 -148.22 11.37 -0.86
CA ALA A 351 -149.03 10.23 -1.28
C ALA A 351 -150.30 10.11 -0.47
N ARG A 352 -150.30 10.50 0.82
CA ARG A 352 -151.40 10.48 1.74
C ARG A 352 -152.39 11.54 1.42
N ALA A 353 -151.89 12.72 0.87
CA ALA A 353 -152.73 13.85 0.49
C ALA A 353 -153.52 13.65 -0.88
N GLY A 354 -153.20 12.52 -1.55
CA GLY A 354 -153.90 12.13 -2.83
C GLY A 354 -153.74 13.18 -3.91
N GLU A 355 -154.77 13.59 -4.57
CA GLU A 355 -154.73 14.51 -5.74
C GLU A 355 -154.01 15.85 -5.41
N HIS A 356 -154.21 16.38 -4.18
CA HIS A 356 -153.63 17.62 -3.73
C HIS A 356 -152.13 17.54 -3.41
N GLY A 357 -151.50 16.31 -3.33
CA GLY A 357 -150.18 16.11 -2.94
C GLY A 357 -149.22 15.86 -4.18
N LYS A 358 -149.75 15.71 -5.38
CA LYS A 358 -148.99 15.37 -6.59
C LYS A 358 -147.79 16.30 -6.86
N GLY A 359 -147.96 17.63 -6.73
CA GLY A 359 -146.85 18.57 -6.88
C GLY A 359 -145.71 18.42 -5.83
N PHE A 360 -146.15 18.18 -4.59
CA PHE A 360 -145.23 17.94 -3.44
C PHE A 360 -144.47 16.58 -3.58
N ALA A 361 -145.18 15.56 -4.11
CA ALA A 361 -144.55 14.24 -4.39
C ALA A 361 -143.38 14.32 -5.37
N VAL A 362 -143.51 15.11 -6.46
CA VAL A 362 -142.48 15.36 -7.44
C VAL A 362 -141.26 16.07 -6.81
N VAL A 363 -141.54 17.13 -6.01
CA VAL A 363 -140.45 17.84 -5.33
C VAL A 363 -139.78 16.96 -4.30
N ALA A 364 -140.49 16.17 -3.53
CA ALA A 364 -139.96 15.24 -2.58
C ALA A 364 -139.10 14.16 -3.26
N ALA A 365 -139.56 13.61 -4.38
CA ALA A 365 -138.77 12.65 -5.19
C ALA A 365 -137.49 13.26 -5.73
N GLU A 366 -137.50 14.54 -6.17
CA GLU A 366 -136.33 15.22 -6.70
C GLU A 366 -135.33 15.57 -5.54
N VAL A 367 -135.88 16.05 -4.36
CA VAL A 367 -135.02 16.26 -3.17
C VAL A 367 -134.40 14.93 -2.71
N ARG A 368 -135.16 13.83 -2.75
CA ARG A 368 -134.65 12.51 -2.37
C ARG A 368 -133.50 12.08 -3.33
N LYS A 369 -133.72 12.19 -4.64
CA LYS A 369 -132.75 11.91 -5.64
C LYS A 369 -131.45 12.78 -5.50
N LEU A 370 -131.67 14.08 -5.13
CA LEU A 370 -130.54 14.97 -4.89
C LEU A 370 -129.80 14.56 -3.60
N ALA A 371 -130.57 14.15 -2.54
CA ALA A 371 -129.97 13.65 -1.29
C ALA A 371 -129.20 12.38 -1.50
N GLU A 372 -129.72 11.38 -2.25
CA GLU A 372 -129.00 10.14 -2.61
C GLU A 372 -127.75 10.46 -3.38
N ARG A 373 -127.78 11.34 -4.36
CA ARG A 373 -126.59 11.80 -5.09
C ARG A 373 -125.54 12.53 -4.22
N SER A 374 -126.05 13.32 -3.29
CA SER A 374 -125.18 14.05 -2.32
C SER A 374 -124.51 13.09 -1.36
N GLN A 375 -125.25 12.03 -0.94
CA GLN A 375 -124.75 11.00 -0.08
C GLN A 375 -123.62 10.14 -0.82
N GLU A 376 -123.92 9.77 -2.08
CA GLU A 376 -122.92 9.05 -2.89
C GLU A 376 -121.67 9.89 -3.12
N ALA A 377 -121.86 11.19 -3.47
CA ALA A 377 -120.69 12.10 -3.65
C ALA A 377 -119.92 12.31 -2.31
N ALA A 378 -120.68 12.42 -1.15
CA ALA A 378 -120.03 12.54 0.17
C ALA A 378 -119.22 11.27 0.50
N LYS A 379 -119.75 10.07 0.23
CA LYS A 379 -119.06 8.82 0.44
C LYS A 379 -117.78 8.72 -0.46
N GLU A 380 -117.94 9.06 -1.72
CA GLU A 380 -116.76 9.07 -2.63
C GLU A 380 -115.70 10.07 -2.17
N ILE A 381 -116.04 11.26 -1.78
CA ILE A 381 -115.15 12.27 -1.20
C ILE A 381 -114.52 11.78 0.10
N GLY A 382 -115.36 11.12 0.97
CA GLY A 382 -114.89 10.51 2.22
C GLY A 382 -113.81 9.41 2.00
N GLU A 383 -114.08 8.50 1.02
CA GLU A 383 -113.11 7.46 0.66
C GLU A 383 -111.84 8.09 0.07
N LEU A 384 -111.99 9.07 -0.79
CA LEU A 384 -110.82 9.80 -1.39
C LEU A 384 -110.04 10.55 -0.29
N ALA A 385 -110.70 11.20 0.65
CA ALA A 385 -110.02 11.86 1.76
C ALA A 385 -109.32 10.88 2.67
N GLY A 386 -109.93 9.72 2.96
CA GLY A 386 -109.34 8.62 3.75
C GLY A 386 -108.08 8.02 3.05
N SER A 387 -108.17 7.77 1.73
CA SER A 387 -107.03 7.34 0.92
C SER A 387 -105.93 8.42 0.92
N SER A 388 -106.26 9.68 0.79
CA SER A 388 -105.30 10.77 0.81
C SER A 388 -104.61 10.92 2.18
N VAL A 389 -105.33 10.69 3.29
CA VAL A 389 -104.73 10.67 4.66
C VAL A 389 -103.73 9.53 4.76
N THR A 390 -104.11 8.31 4.34
CA THR A 390 -103.23 7.14 4.40
C THR A 390 -101.93 7.33 3.57
N THR A 391 -102.04 7.94 2.40
CA THR A 391 -100.93 8.24 1.54
C THR A 391 -100.02 9.28 2.11
N ALA A 392 -100.63 10.37 2.68
CA ALA A 392 -99.83 11.45 3.31
C ALA A 392 -99.19 10.99 4.61
N GLU A 393 -99.83 10.15 5.44
CA GLU A 393 -99.21 9.58 6.66
C GLU A 393 -98.01 8.68 6.29
N ARG A 394 -98.12 7.88 5.20
CA ARG A 394 -97.01 7.11 4.71
C ARG A 394 -95.86 8.00 4.22
N ALA A 395 -96.12 9.07 3.49
CA ALA A 395 -95.14 10.04 3.05
C ALA A 395 -94.42 10.72 4.26
N GLY A 396 -95.24 11.08 5.33
CA GLY A 396 -94.67 11.60 6.56
C GLY A 396 -93.68 10.63 7.22
N LYS A 397 -94.11 9.37 7.38
CA LYS A 397 -93.20 8.35 7.95
C LYS A 397 -91.90 8.19 7.16
N LEU A 398 -91.95 8.20 5.82
CA LEU A 398 -90.72 8.12 4.96
C LEU A 398 -89.83 9.34 5.16
N LEU A 399 -90.42 10.54 5.35
CA LEU A 399 -89.63 11.73 5.68
C LEU A 399 -88.98 11.65 7.06
N ASP A 400 -89.69 11.10 8.07
CA ASP A 400 -89.15 10.85 9.42
C ASP A 400 -87.98 9.85 9.41
N GLU A 401 -87.95 8.86 8.50
CA GLU A 401 -86.85 7.90 8.31
C GLU A 401 -85.71 8.52 7.48
N ILE A 402 -85.98 9.39 6.50
CA ILE A 402 -84.98 10.03 5.65
C ILE A 402 -84.14 11.05 6.41
N VAL A 403 -84.74 11.88 7.29
CA VAL A 403 -84.04 12.95 8.03
C VAL A 403 -82.85 12.37 8.86
N PRO A 404 -83.04 11.34 9.71
CA PRO A 404 -81.91 10.74 10.43
C PRO A 404 -80.84 10.15 9.49
N SER A 405 -81.24 9.59 8.36
CA SER A 405 -80.27 9.01 7.35
C SER A 405 -79.40 10.11 6.70
N ILE A 406 -80.03 11.27 6.40
CA ILE A 406 -79.28 12.45 5.90
C ILE A 406 -78.36 13.00 7.01
N GLN A 407 -78.79 13.07 8.26
CA GLN A 407 -77.93 13.49 9.36
C GLN A 407 -76.71 12.56 9.53
N LYS A 408 -76.97 11.24 9.46
CA LYS A 408 -75.84 10.26 9.51
C LYS A 408 -74.88 10.42 8.34
N THR A 409 -75.38 10.74 7.16
CA THR A 409 -74.56 11.07 5.99
C THR A 409 -73.69 12.31 6.25
N SER A 410 -74.26 13.35 6.82
CA SER A 410 -73.56 14.60 7.23
C SER A 410 -72.40 14.26 8.21
N GLU A 411 -72.68 13.45 9.26
CA GLU A 411 -71.66 13.02 10.22
C GLU A 411 -70.47 12.26 9.52
N LEU A 412 -70.78 11.30 8.67
CA LEU A 412 -69.77 10.57 7.92
C LEU A 412 -68.93 11.45 6.98
N VAL A 413 -69.57 12.43 6.37
CA VAL A 413 -68.88 13.40 5.50
C VAL A 413 -67.98 14.34 6.33
N GLN A 414 -68.40 14.73 7.54
CA GLN A 414 -67.49 15.46 8.43
C GLN A 414 -66.30 14.66 8.89
N GLU A 415 -66.48 13.34 9.15
CA GLU A 415 -65.35 12.41 9.43
C GLU A 415 -64.41 12.35 8.22
N ILE A 416 -64.90 12.28 6.99
CA ILE A 416 -64.07 12.30 5.76
C ILE A 416 -63.29 13.61 5.66
N ALA A 417 -63.91 14.78 5.97
CA ALA A 417 -63.21 16.05 5.96
C ALA A 417 -62.08 16.11 6.99
N ALA A 418 -62.33 15.61 8.20
CA ALA A 418 -61.32 15.51 9.25
C ALA A 418 -60.18 14.59 8.86
N ALA A 419 -60.48 13.38 8.36
CA ALA A 419 -59.46 12.41 7.87
C ALA A 419 -58.65 13.01 6.71
N SER A 420 -59.31 13.74 5.79
CA SER A 420 -58.60 14.43 4.70
C SER A 420 -57.63 15.50 5.21
N SER A 421 -58.00 16.22 6.27
CA SER A 421 -57.10 17.18 6.91
C SER A 421 -55.87 16.51 7.53
N GLU A 422 -56.03 15.40 8.23
CA GLU A 422 -54.95 14.62 8.81
C GLU A 422 -54.04 14.01 7.70
N GLN A 423 -54.65 13.51 6.62
CA GLN A 423 -53.91 13.05 5.43
C GLN A 423 -53.09 14.17 4.80
N SER A 424 -53.61 15.40 4.72
CA SER A 424 -52.89 16.56 4.17
C SER A 424 -51.65 16.90 5.00
N GLU A 425 -51.73 16.81 6.31
CA GLU A 425 -50.58 16.98 7.20
C GLU A 425 -49.53 15.88 6.97
N SER A 426 -49.99 14.62 6.93
CA SER A 426 -49.09 13.46 6.67
C SER A 426 -48.37 13.56 5.33
N VAL A 427 -49.07 13.95 4.27
CA VAL A 427 -48.51 14.17 2.96
C VAL A 427 -47.49 15.32 2.92
N THR A 428 -47.75 16.37 3.71
CA THR A 428 -46.78 17.46 3.88
C THR A 428 -45.50 16.98 4.55
N GLN A 429 -45.60 16.13 5.56
CA GLN A 429 -44.41 15.50 6.20
C GLN A 429 -43.66 14.60 5.24
N ILE A 430 -44.35 13.80 4.41
CA ILE A 430 -43.73 12.98 3.35
C ILE A 430 -43.00 13.88 2.37
N GLY A 431 -43.60 15.00 1.94
CA GLY A 431 -42.95 15.99 1.08
C GLY A 431 -41.66 16.53 1.68
N GLY A 432 -41.63 16.83 2.97
CA GLY A 432 -40.44 17.23 3.71
C GLY A 432 -39.35 16.14 3.71
N ALA A 433 -39.74 14.87 3.95
CA ALA A 433 -38.81 13.73 3.90
C ALA A 433 -38.24 13.52 2.50
N MET A 434 -39.06 13.69 1.45
CA MET A 434 -38.59 13.63 0.06
C MET A 434 -37.56 14.72 -0.26
N GLY A 435 -37.73 15.92 0.30
CA GLY A 435 -36.75 17.00 0.21
C GLY A 435 -35.41 16.65 0.86
N GLN A 436 -35.44 16.00 2.03
CA GLN A 436 -34.22 15.50 2.68
C GLN A 436 -33.55 14.39 1.87
N LEU A 437 -34.34 13.47 1.32
CA LEU A 437 -33.83 12.38 0.47
C LEU A 437 -33.19 12.92 -0.80
N SER A 438 -33.78 13.93 -1.44
CA SER A 438 -33.19 14.62 -2.59
C SER A 438 -31.83 15.20 -2.25
N LYS A 439 -31.68 15.86 -1.11
CA LYS A 439 -30.42 16.42 -0.64
C LYS A 439 -29.38 15.33 -0.37
N ALA A 440 -29.75 14.22 0.27
CA ALA A 440 -28.87 13.10 0.52
C ALA A 440 -28.40 12.44 -0.81
N THR A 441 -29.29 12.32 -1.77
CA THR A 441 -28.98 11.81 -3.11
C THR A 441 -27.95 12.69 -3.84
N GLN A 442 -28.12 14.00 -3.76
CA GLN A 442 -27.15 14.95 -4.33
C GLN A 442 -25.79 14.86 -3.62
N GLN A 443 -25.79 14.69 -2.29
CA GLN A 443 -24.55 14.48 -1.54
C GLN A 443 -23.85 13.18 -1.93
N ASN A 444 -24.61 12.10 -2.17
CA ASN A 444 -24.05 10.83 -2.64
C ASN A 444 -23.41 10.97 -4.02
N ALA A 445 -24.03 11.72 -4.93
CA ALA A 445 -23.48 12.00 -6.24
C ALA A 445 -22.15 12.75 -6.13
N SER A 446 -22.11 13.84 -5.33
CA SER A 446 -20.88 14.61 -5.11
C SER A 446 -19.78 13.79 -4.42
N ALA A 447 -20.13 13.00 -3.40
CA ALA A 447 -19.20 12.11 -2.72
C ALA A 447 -18.63 11.04 -3.66
N SER A 448 -19.44 10.56 -4.63
CA SER A 448 -18.98 9.59 -5.64
C SER A 448 -17.96 10.21 -6.58
N GLU A 449 -18.16 11.45 -7.00
CA GLU A 449 -17.19 12.17 -7.83
C GLU A 449 -15.87 12.39 -7.07
N GLU A 450 -15.93 12.76 -5.80
CA GLU A 450 -14.75 12.94 -4.95
C GLU A 450 -13.99 11.62 -4.71
N LEU A 451 -14.72 10.52 -4.48
CA LEU A 451 -14.14 9.18 -4.36
C LEU A 451 -13.47 8.74 -5.66
N ALA A 452 -14.06 8.99 -6.82
CA ALA A 452 -13.46 8.69 -8.11
C ALA A 452 -12.15 9.47 -8.31
N ALA A 453 -12.15 10.78 -8.04
CA ALA A 453 -10.96 11.62 -8.15
C ALA A 453 -9.85 11.16 -7.18
N THR A 454 -10.19 10.86 -5.92
CA THR A 454 -9.24 10.36 -4.91
C THR A 454 -8.65 9.00 -5.33
N SER A 455 -9.46 8.12 -5.94
CA SER A 455 -9.01 6.82 -6.44
C SER A 455 -8.02 6.96 -7.60
N GLU A 456 -8.25 7.89 -8.51
CA GLU A 456 -7.31 8.19 -9.59
C GLU A 456 -5.98 8.73 -9.05
N GLU A 457 -6.04 9.59 -8.02
CA GLU A 457 -4.85 10.10 -7.35
C GLU A 457 -4.07 8.97 -6.66
N LEU A 458 -4.75 8.08 -5.92
CA LEU A 458 -4.13 6.92 -5.27
C LEU A 458 -3.49 5.97 -6.31
N ALA A 459 -4.15 5.71 -7.43
CA ALA A 459 -3.59 4.91 -8.51
C ALA A 459 -2.33 5.56 -9.10
N THR A 460 -2.35 6.89 -9.28
CA THR A 460 -1.20 7.66 -9.76
C THR A 460 -0.02 7.59 -8.77
N GLN A 461 -0.28 7.73 -7.47
CA GLN A 461 0.74 7.62 -6.43
C GLN A 461 1.33 6.20 -6.37
N ALA A 462 0.50 5.18 -6.49
CA ALA A 462 0.95 3.79 -6.54
C ALA A 462 1.85 3.53 -7.77
N ASP A 463 1.49 4.03 -8.93
CA ASP A 463 2.31 3.94 -10.15
C ASP A 463 3.65 4.71 -10.00
N GLN A 464 3.63 5.88 -9.36
CA GLN A 464 4.84 6.62 -9.06
C GLN A 464 5.77 5.86 -8.09
N LEU A 465 5.20 5.22 -7.05
CA LEU A 465 5.96 4.34 -6.16
C LEU A 465 6.56 3.17 -6.94
N GLN A 466 5.79 2.50 -7.78
CA GLN A 466 6.29 1.41 -8.64
C GLN A 466 7.42 1.86 -9.55
N ARG A 467 7.34 3.04 -10.15
CA ARG A 467 8.43 3.60 -10.97
C ARG A 467 9.68 3.89 -10.14
N SER A 468 9.50 4.46 -8.95
CA SER A 468 10.62 4.78 -8.06
C SER A 468 11.37 3.54 -7.59
N ILE A 469 10.64 2.49 -7.19
CA ILE A 469 11.24 1.21 -6.79
C ILE A 469 11.67 0.36 -7.99
N GLY A 470 11.14 0.63 -9.17
CA GLY A 470 11.54 0.00 -10.44
C GLY A 470 12.99 0.24 -10.82
N PHE A 471 13.62 1.28 -10.23
CA PHE A 471 15.07 1.49 -10.29
C PHE A 471 15.84 0.31 -9.68
N PHE A 472 15.29 -0.36 -8.66
CA PHE A 472 15.95 -1.46 -7.96
C PHE A 472 15.64 -2.80 -8.62
N ASN A 473 16.71 -3.51 -8.99
CA ASN A 473 16.64 -4.87 -9.50
C ASN A 473 16.82 -5.86 -8.33
N THR A 474 15.75 -6.52 -7.93
CA THR A 474 15.77 -7.56 -6.87
C THR A 474 16.01 -8.97 -7.40
N GLY A 475 16.10 -9.15 -8.72
CA GLY A 475 16.22 -10.46 -9.37
C GLY A 475 14.90 -11.22 -9.57
N GLU A 476 13.80 -10.79 -8.96
CA GLU A 476 12.50 -11.48 -9.03
C GLU A 476 11.80 -11.32 -10.40
N THR A 477 12.19 -10.31 -11.17
CA THR A 477 11.53 -10.01 -12.46
C THR A 477 11.65 -11.15 -13.50
N ARG A 478 12.58 -12.07 -13.31
CA ARG A 478 12.76 -13.21 -14.25
C ARG A 478 11.76 -14.36 -14.03
N LEU A 479 11.16 -14.48 -12.86
CA LEU A 479 10.20 -15.57 -12.57
C LEU A 479 8.77 -15.22 -12.99
N LEU A 480 8.37 -13.94 -12.87
CA LEU A 480 7.02 -13.49 -13.25
C LEU A 480 6.83 -13.38 -14.77
N ALA A 481 7.89 -13.15 -15.54
CA ALA A 481 7.81 -13.12 -17.00
C ALA A 481 7.57 -14.54 -17.61
N ARG A 482 7.84 -15.61 -16.87
CA ARG A 482 7.55 -16.99 -17.31
C ARG A 482 6.14 -17.49 -16.99
N GLY A 483 5.38 -16.74 -16.17
CA GLY A 483 4.01 -17.07 -15.77
C GLY A 483 2.91 -16.28 -16.47
N ARG A 484 3.22 -15.38 -17.39
CA ARG A 484 2.18 -14.81 -18.24
C ARG A 484 1.68 -15.92 -19.17
N HIS A 485 0.64 -16.58 -18.73
CA HIS A 485 -0.25 -17.30 -19.63
C HIS A 485 -0.59 -16.36 -20.80
N GLU A 486 -0.27 -16.80 -21.98
CA GLU A 486 -0.86 -16.29 -23.22
C GLU A 486 -2.37 -16.17 -23.01
N PRO A 487 -2.99 -15.00 -23.23
CA PRO A 487 -4.44 -14.91 -23.15
C PRO A 487 -4.99 -15.94 -24.16
N PRO A 488 -6.02 -16.71 -23.79
CA PRO A 488 -6.62 -17.64 -24.74
C PRO A 488 -7.04 -16.84 -25.96
N THR A 489 -6.52 -17.21 -27.11
CA THR A 489 -6.91 -16.69 -28.41
C THR A 489 -8.44 -16.74 -28.49
N PRO A 490 -9.13 -15.61 -28.78
CA PRO A 490 -10.58 -15.69 -28.96
C PRO A 490 -10.84 -16.58 -30.18
N GLU A 491 -11.37 -17.77 -29.92
CA GLU A 491 -11.95 -18.59 -30.97
C GLU A 491 -12.93 -17.72 -31.76
N ARG A 492 -12.62 -17.52 -33.04
CA ARG A 492 -13.54 -16.95 -34.03
C ARG A 492 -14.78 -17.82 -34.05
N ARG A 493 -15.77 -17.58 -33.20
CA ARG A 493 -17.12 -18.09 -33.36
C ARG A 493 -17.71 -17.41 -34.57
N GLY A 494 -18.04 -18.25 -35.56
CA GLY A 494 -18.60 -17.89 -36.84
C GLY A 494 -19.82 -17.00 -36.70
N ALA A 495 -19.93 -16.10 -37.66
CA ALA A 495 -21.08 -15.25 -37.91
C ALA A 495 -22.35 -16.14 -38.10
N GLY A 496 -23.37 -15.88 -37.29
CA GLY A 496 -24.68 -16.49 -37.48
C GLY A 496 -25.49 -16.61 -36.18
N GLY A 497 -26.10 -15.51 -35.75
CA GLY A 497 -27.09 -15.55 -34.69
C GLY A 497 -27.50 -14.14 -34.26
N ARG A 498 -28.58 -13.62 -34.83
CA ARG A 498 -29.29 -12.43 -34.35
C ARG A 498 -29.53 -12.56 -32.85
N PRO A 499 -29.37 -11.53 -32.02
CA PRO A 499 -29.80 -11.57 -30.64
C PRO A 499 -31.32 -11.67 -30.61
N GLN A 500 -31.83 -12.81 -30.19
CA GLN A 500 -33.20 -12.97 -29.75
C GLN A 500 -33.40 -12.04 -28.54
N ARG A 501 -34.30 -11.06 -28.74
CA ARG A 501 -34.87 -10.28 -27.64
C ARG A 501 -35.39 -11.28 -26.60
N ALA A 502 -34.79 -11.29 -25.42
CA ALA A 502 -35.38 -11.97 -24.26
C ALA A 502 -36.71 -11.28 -23.98
N SER A 503 -37.81 -11.96 -24.35
CA SER A 503 -39.15 -11.61 -23.93
C SER A 503 -39.21 -11.73 -22.41
N ILE A 504 -39.41 -10.60 -21.72
CA ILE A 504 -39.81 -10.53 -20.32
C ILE A 504 -41.12 -11.34 -20.24
N PRO A 505 -41.22 -12.38 -19.40
CA PRO A 505 -42.49 -13.05 -19.19
C PRO A 505 -43.47 -12.03 -18.58
N ALA A 506 -44.58 -11.77 -19.32
CA ALA A 506 -45.71 -11.03 -18.79
C ALA A 506 -46.14 -11.73 -17.50
N LEU A 507 -46.10 -11.00 -16.38
CA LEU A 507 -46.77 -11.41 -15.17
C LEU A 507 -48.27 -11.52 -15.50
N THR A 508 -48.73 -12.72 -15.74
CA THR A 508 -50.16 -13.04 -15.75
C THR A 508 -50.67 -12.75 -14.32
N ALA A 509 -51.50 -11.72 -14.26
CA ALA A 509 -52.29 -11.43 -13.04
C ALA A 509 -53.07 -12.68 -12.68
N ALA A 510 -52.76 -13.27 -11.55
CA ALA A 510 -53.58 -14.30 -10.95
C ALA A 510 -54.95 -13.71 -10.61
N PRO A 511 -56.08 -14.44 -10.88
CA PRO A 511 -57.40 -13.94 -10.55
C PRO A 511 -57.50 -13.84 -9.00
N VAL A 512 -57.81 -12.66 -8.53
CA VAL A 512 -58.17 -12.40 -7.14
C VAL A 512 -59.45 -13.17 -6.88
N ARG A 513 -59.36 -14.31 -6.21
CA ARG A 513 -60.51 -14.97 -5.59
C ARG A 513 -61.04 -14.00 -4.49
N GLY A 514 -62.18 -13.39 -4.79
CA GLY A 514 -63.01 -12.75 -3.81
C GLY A 514 -63.49 -13.81 -2.81
N GLY A 515 -63.28 -13.56 -1.57
CA GLY A 515 -63.75 -14.45 -0.49
C GLY A 515 -63.15 -13.97 0.81
N GLY A 516 -63.76 -12.97 1.42
CA GLY A 516 -63.34 -12.48 2.74
C GLY A 516 -64.46 -11.65 3.34
N ASN A 517 -65.33 -12.31 4.06
CA ASN A 517 -66.36 -11.82 4.95
C ASN A 517 -66.03 -10.47 5.59
N PHE A 518 -66.69 -9.44 5.11
CA PHE A 518 -66.95 -8.25 5.90
C PHE A 518 -68.26 -8.49 6.63
N ARG A 519 -68.30 -8.76 7.91
CA ARG A 519 -69.45 -8.63 8.78
C ARG A 519 -69.54 -7.18 9.18
N PRO A 520 -70.65 -6.50 8.94
CA PRO A 520 -70.87 -5.20 9.53
C PRO A 520 -71.26 -5.36 11.01
N TYR A 521 -70.64 -4.59 11.85
CA TYR A 521 -71.15 -4.24 13.15
C TYR A 521 -71.96 -2.94 13.03
#